data_1b5745328329db270dda01eb5ccbedfa
#
_entry.id   1b5745328329db270dda01eb5ccbedfa
#
_cell.length_a   1.000
_cell.length_b   1.000
_cell.length_c   1.000
_cell.angle_alpha   90.00
_cell.angle_beta   90.00
_cell.angle_gamma   90.00
#
_symmetry.space_group_name_H-M   'P 1'
#
loop_
_entity.id
_entity.type
_entity.pdbx_description
1 polymer ?
#
loop_
_entity_poly.entity_id
_entity_poly.type
_entity_poly.pdbx_seq_one_letter_code
_entity_poly.pdbx_strand_id
1 'polypeptide(L)'
;MYLHKELETLTRPEIEKLQLERLQKTVRHCMNSPFYKQRFAENHLSPEDIRSLDDLQKIPFTTKQDLRDTYPFGLASVPLEKTVRLHSSSGTTGNPTVILHTQKDLDEWANAVARCLYMVGLRPGDIFQNSSGYGMFTRCLLYTSPSPRDIS
;
A
#
# COMPACT_ATOMS: atom_id res chain seq x y z
N MET A 1 24.58 -5.69 -2.90
CA MET A 1 24.71 -4.45 -2.11
C MET A 1 23.32 -4.07 -1.63
N TYR A 2 23.15 -3.75 -0.36
CA TYR A 2 21.83 -3.64 0.30
C TYR A 2 21.61 -2.20 0.78
N LEU A 3 20.37 -1.68 0.67
CA LEU A 3 19.98 -0.41 1.30
C LEU A 3 19.67 -0.62 2.79
N HIS A 4 18.95 -1.70 3.09
CA HIS A 4 18.60 -2.14 4.46
C HIS A 4 19.10 -3.57 4.68
N LYS A 5 20.40 -3.70 4.96
CA LYS A 5 21.04 -5.02 5.07
C LYS A 5 20.34 -5.93 6.08
N GLU A 6 19.92 -5.39 7.21
CA GLU A 6 19.25 -6.12 8.28
C GLU A 6 17.91 -6.76 7.87
N LEU A 7 17.21 -6.14 6.91
CA LEU A 7 15.96 -6.68 6.37
C LEU A 7 16.17 -7.56 5.12
N GLU A 8 17.19 -7.22 4.33
CA GLU A 8 17.41 -7.83 3.02
C GLU A 8 18.27 -9.11 3.11
N THR A 9 18.81 -9.42 4.30
CA THR A 9 19.60 -10.62 4.57
C THR A 9 18.99 -11.54 5.63
N LEU A 10 17.70 -11.34 5.96
CA LEU A 10 16.97 -12.21 6.86
C LEU A 10 16.93 -13.65 6.35
N THR A 11 17.02 -14.59 7.26
CA THR A 11 16.81 -16.02 6.98
C THR A 11 15.33 -16.29 6.70
N ARG A 12 15.02 -17.41 6.08
CA ARG A 12 13.63 -17.79 5.76
C ARG A 12 12.72 -17.80 6.99
N PRO A 13 13.08 -18.38 8.13
CA PRO A 13 12.27 -18.32 9.36
C PRO A 13 12.02 -16.91 9.87
N GLU A 14 13.04 -16.04 9.80
CA GLU A 14 12.89 -14.63 10.22
C GLU A 14 11.95 -13.85 9.28
N ILE A 15 12.00 -14.12 7.97
CA ILE A 15 11.06 -13.53 7.00
C ILE A 15 9.64 -14.00 7.31
N GLU A 16 9.41 -15.28 7.54
CA GLU A 16 8.08 -15.84 7.84
C GLU A 16 7.50 -15.25 9.12
N LYS A 17 8.31 -15.12 10.16
CA LYS A 17 7.90 -14.44 11.40
C LYS A 17 7.48 -13.00 11.13
N LEU A 18 8.30 -12.23 10.41
CA LEU A 18 8.01 -10.84 10.06
C LEU A 18 6.73 -10.72 9.18
N GLN A 19 6.55 -11.65 8.25
CA GLN A 19 5.36 -11.70 7.39
C GLN A 19 4.11 -11.96 8.21
N LEU A 20 4.14 -12.90 9.15
CA LEU A 20 3.01 -13.21 10.03
C LEU A 20 2.64 -12.01 10.92
N GLU A 21 3.62 -11.37 11.54
CA GLU A 21 3.41 -10.16 12.36
C GLU A 21 2.74 -9.04 11.55
N ARG A 22 3.21 -8.82 10.32
CA ARG A 22 2.65 -7.80 9.43
C ARG A 22 1.26 -8.17 8.94
N LEU A 23 1.02 -9.43 8.59
CA LEU A 23 -0.30 -9.93 8.19
C LEU A 23 -1.32 -9.72 9.32
N GLN A 24 -1.01 -10.14 10.53
CA GLN A 24 -1.90 -9.96 11.68
C GLN A 24 -2.18 -8.48 11.97
N LYS A 25 -1.17 -7.63 11.85
CA LYS A 25 -1.33 -6.17 12.01
C LYS A 25 -2.24 -5.60 10.92
N THR A 26 -2.07 -6.01 9.67
CA THR A 26 -2.88 -5.55 8.54
C THR A 26 -4.33 -5.99 8.71
N VAL A 27 -4.57 -7.25 9.07
CA VAL A 27 -5.93 -7.78 9.29
C VAL A 27 -6.63 -7.01 10.40
N ARG A 28 -5.97 -6.80 11.55
CA ARG A 28 -6.54 -5.98 12.63
C ARG A 28 -6.85 -4.55 12.18
N HIS A 29 -5.99 -3.96 11.37
CA HIS A 29 -6.20 -2.62 10.83
C HIS A 29 -7.40 -2.56 9.88
N CYS A 30 -7.59 -3.58 9.04
CA CYS A 30 -8.73 -3.68 8.13
C CYS A 30 -10.08 -3.70 8.86
N MET A 31 -10.12 -4.12 10.12
CA MET A 31 -11.36 -4.09 10.92
C MET A 31 -11.86 -2.68 11.23
N ASN A 32 -11.10 -1.64 10.95
CA ASN A 32 -11.59 -0.26 11.01
C ASN A 32 -12.44 0.11 9.78
N SER A 33 -12.35 -0.64 8.68
CA SER A 33 -13.19 -0.46 7.50
C SER A 33 -14.52 -1.18 7.68
N PRO A 34 -15.67 -0.51 7.48
CA PRO A 34 -16.99 -1.16 7.52
C PRO A 34 -17.09 -2.34 6.56
N PHE A 35 -16.55 -2.21 5.36
CA PHE A 35 -16.53 -3.27 4.35
C PHE A 35 -15.85 -4.55 4.85
N TYR A 36 -14.62 -4.44 5.37
CA TYR A 36 -13.90 -5.62 5.85
C TYR A 36 -14.53 -6.20 7.11
N LYS A 37 -15.05 -5.35 8.01
CA LYS A 37 -15.75 -5.79 9.19
C LYS A 37 -16.95 -6.68 8.84
N GLN A 38 -17.74 -6.24 7.87
CA GLN A 38 -18.87 -7.03 7.36
C GLN A 38 -18.38 -8.32 6.66
N ARG A 39 -17.39 -8.23 5.77
CA ARG A 39 -16.84 -9.35 5.02
C ARG A 39 -16.30 -10.45 5.92
N PHE A 40 -15.62 -10.08 6.99
CA PHE A 40 -15.12 -11.03 7.98
C PHE A 40 -16.26 -11.69 8.75
N ALA A 41 -17.27 -10.94 9.18
CA ALA A 41 -18.45 -11.46 9.86
C ALA A 41 -19.23 -12.46 8.98
N GLU A 42 -19.45 -12.15 7.70
CA GLU A 42 -20.12 -13.02 6.74
C GLU A 42 -19.39 -14.36 6.52
N ASN A 43 -18.06 -14.37 6.71
CA ASN A 43 -17.23 -15.57 6.58
C ASN A 43 -16.93 -16.22 7.95
N HIS A 44 -17.58 -15.81 9.03
CA HIS A 44 -17.35 -16.30 10.39
C HIS A 44 -15.87 -16.27 10.81
N LEU A 45 -15.15 -15.23 10.37
CA LEU A 45 -13.72 -15.04 10.57
C LEU A 45 -13.47 -13.84 11.50
N SER A 46 -12.48 -13.98 12.37
CA SER A 46 -11.96 -12.90 13.22
C SER A 46 -10.47 -12.69 12.98
N PRO A 47 -9.90 -11.53 13.33
CA PRO A 47 -8.45 -11.32 13.24
C PRO A 47 -7.62 -12.33 14.03
N GLU A 48 -8.17 -12.89 15.11
CA GLU A 48 -7.53 -13.85 16.01
C GLU A 48 -7.41 -15.25 15.38
N ASP A 49 -8.14 -15.50 14.30
CA ASP A 49 -8.09 -16.78 13.54
C ASP A 49 -6.87 -16.83 12.61
N ILE A 50 -6.18 -15.71 12.42
CA ILE A 50 -4.95 -15.63 11.63
C ILE A 50 -3.75 -15.87 12.54
N ARG A 51 -3.35 -17.14 12.68
CA ARG A 51 -2.27 -17.59 13.58
C ARG A 51 -1.02 -18.04 12.85
N SER A 52 -1.13 -18.32 11.57
CA SER A 52 -0.05 -18.76 10.69
C SER A 52 -0.16 -18.09 9.31
N LEU A 53 0.87 -18.20 8.48
CA LEU A 53 0.81 -17.71 7.10
C LEU A 53 -0.18 -18.52 6.24
N ASP A 54 -0.41 -19.79 6.56
CA ASP A 54 -1.37 -20.62 5.85
C ASP A 54 -2.81 -20.15 6.05
N ASP A 55 -3.09 -19.47 7.16
CA ASP A 55 -4.41 -18.89 7.43
C ASP A 55 -4.79 -17.76 6.47
N LEU A 56 -3.83 -17.24 5.68
CA LEU A 56 -4.11 -16.28 4.60
C LEU A 56 -5.18 -16.83 3.63
N GLN A 57 -5.24 -18.14 3.44
CA GLN A 57 -6.23 -18.79 2.59
C GLN A 57 -7.67 -18.66 3.10
N LYS A 58 -7.86 -18.36 4.38
CA LYS A 58 -9.18 -18.15 4.99
C LYS A 58 -9.74 -16.76 4.68
N ILE A 59 -8.87 -15.81 4.34
CA ILE A 59 -9.26 -14.41 4.12
C ILE A 59 -9.92 -14.29 2.75
N PRO A 60 -11.17 -13.81 2.67
CA PRO A 60 -11.87 -13.64 1.40
C PRO A 60 -11.20 -12.56 0.54
N PHE A 61 -11.16 -12.79 -0.76
CA PHE A 61 -10.61 -11.83 -1.72
C PHE A 61 -11.38 -10.51 -1.75
N THR A 62 -10.64 -9.44 -1.99
CA THR A 62 -11.19 -8.15 -2.41
C THR A 62 -11.06 -8.04 -3.92
N THR A 63 -12.19 -7.83 -4.58
CA THR A 63 -12.25 -7.73 -6.05
C THR A 63 -12.25 -6.28 -6.52
N LYS A 64 -12.00 -6.08 -7.82
CA LYS A 64 -12.16 -4.75 -8.43
C LYS A 64 -13.60 -4.25 -8.35
N GLN A 65 -14.58 -5.15 -8.33
CA GLN A 65 -15.98 -4.78 -8.20
C GLN A 65 -16.26 -4.26 -6.78
N ASP A 66 -15.73 -4.88 -5.75
CA ASP A 66 -15.83 -4.38 -4.37
C ASP A 66 -15.32 -2.93 -4.24
N LEU A 67 -14.18 -2.62 -4.90
CA LEU A 67 -13.63 -1.26 -4.94
C LEU A 67 -14.56 -0.25 -5.62
N ARG A 68 -15.35 -0.68 -6.60
CA ARG A 68 -16.31 0.17 -7.31
C ARG A 68 -17.61 0.35 -6.54
N ASP A 69 -18.09 -0.72 -5.91
CA ASP A 69 -19.36 -0.73 -5.17
C ASP A 69 -19.26 0.07 -3.87
N THR A 70 -18.04 0.14 -3.33
CA THR A 70 -17.74 0.93 -2.12
C THR A 70 -17.20 2.33 -2.43
N TYR A 71 -17.27 2.77 -3.68
CA TYR A 71 -16.86 4.13 -4.08
C TYR A 71 -17.62 5.22 -3.29
N PRO A 72 -16.95 6.31 -2.86
CA PRO A 72 -15.52 6.58 -3.05
C PRO A 72 -14.64 6.08 -1.91
N PHE A 73 -15.11 5.91 -0.68
CA PHE A 73 -14.29 5.74 0.52
C PHE A 73 -14.69 4.55 1.40
N GLY A 74 -15.55 3.66 0.93
CA GLY A 74 -16.09 2.56 1.74
C GLY A 74 -15.06 1.53 2.19
N LEU A 75 -13.87 1.49 1.57
CA LEU A 75 -12.75 0.66 1.98
C LEU A 75 -11.78 1.35 2.94
N ALA A 76 -12.00 2.63 3.25
CA ALA A 76 -11.08 3.37 4.13
C ALA A 76 -11.02 2.73 5.52
N SER A 77 -9.80 2.46 5.99
CA SER A 77 -9.51 1.93 7.32
C SER A 77 -8.95 2.99 8.27
N VAL A 78 -8.88 4.24 7.81
CA VAL A 78 -8.45 5.42 8.58
C VAL A 78 -9.42 6.57 8.34
N PRO A 79 -9.56 7.51 9.29
CA PRO A 79 -10.29 8.76 9.07
C PRO A 79 -9.69 9.54 7.88
N LEU A 80 -10.55 10.20 7.10
CA LEU A 80 -10.12 10.94 5.91
C LEU A 80 -9.11 12.05 6.22
N GLU A 81 -9.19 12.64 7.41
CA GLU A 81 -8.28 13.69 7.87
C GLU A 81 -6.82 13.21 8.02
N LYS A 82 -6.62 11.89 8.09
CA LYS A 82 -5.28 11.26 8.12
C LYS A 82 -4.74 10.92 6.74
N THR A 83 -5.54 11.14 5.70
CA THR A 83 -5.12 10.87 4.33
C THR A 83 -4.48 12.12 3.74
N VAL A 84 -3.32 11.95 3.12
CA VAL A 84 -2.53 13.04 2.53
C VAL A 84 -2.50 12.98 1.01
N ARG A 85 -2.93 11.85 0.44
CA ARG A 85 -2.96 11.67 -1.02
C ARG A 85 -4.09 10.73 -1.44
N LEU A 86 -4.69 11.03 -2.58
CA LEU A 86 -5.67 10.20 -3.25
C LEU A 86 -5.16 9.86 -4.64
N HIS A 87 -5.24 8.59 -5.00
CA HIS A 87 -5.07 8.14 -6.38
C HIS A 87 -6.38 7.51 -6.88
N SER A 88 -6.62 7.62 -8.18
CA SER A 88 -7.76 6.94 -8.78
C SER A 88 -7.40 6.29 -10.11
N SER A 89 -8.17 5.29 -10.51
CA SER A 89 -8.13 4.75 -11.86
C SER A 89 -8.88 5.67 -12.84
N SER A 90 -8.67 5.51 -14.15
CA SER A 90 -9.31 6.32 -15.18
C SER A 90 -10.84 6.17 -15.24
N GLY A 91 -11.41 5.14 -14.63
CA GLY A 91 -12.86 4.93 -14.58
C GLY A 91 -13.53 4.66 -15.94
N THR A 92 -12.78 4.24 -16.96
CA THR A 92 -13.28 4.03 -18.34
C THR A 92 -14.44 3.04 -18.45
N THR A 93 -14.64 2.20 -17.44
CA THR A 93 -15.66 1.13 -17.40
C THR A 93 -16.59 1.23 -16.20
N GLY A 94 -16.87 2.43 -15.69
CA GLY A 94 -17.73 2.68 -14.53
C GLY A 94 -17.05 3.55 -13.47
N ASN A 95 -17.48 3.44 -12.20
CA ASN A 95 -16.87 4.20 -11.12
C ASN A 95 -15.37 3.93 -11.05
N PRO A 96 -14.55 4.99 -10.88
CA PRO A 96 -13.12 4.82 -10.69
C PRO A 96 -12.84 4.08 -9.37
N THR A 97 -11.75 3.34 -9.30
CA THR A 97 -11.26 2.84 -8.02
C THR A 97 -10.46 3.95 -7.35
N VAL A 98 -10.75 4.22 -6.08
CA VAL A 98 -10.08 5.25 -5.30
C VAL A 98 -9.19 4.57 -4.26
N ILE A 99 -7.95 5.05 -4.14
CA ILE A 99 -6.97 4.59 -3.16
C ILE A 99 -6.51 5.79 -2.35
N LEU A 100 -6.66 5.70 -1.06
CA LEU A 100 -6.23 6.72 -0.10
C LEU A 100 -4.89 6.33 0.51
N HIS A 101 -4.02 7.30 0.69
CA HIS A 101 -2.71 7.10 1.30
C HIS A 101 -2.53 8.02 2.50
N THR A 102 -2.06 7.45 3.59
CA THR A 102 -1.51 8.21 4.72
C THR A 102 -0.06 8.61 4.43
N GLN A 103 0.50 9.53 5.23
CA GLN A 103 1.93 9.85 5.13
C GLN A 103 2.80 8.61 5.26
N LYS A 104 2.44 7.72 6.20
CA LYS A 104 3.17 6.47 6.40
C LYS A 104 3.17 5.58 5.16
N ASP A 105 2.04 5.47 4.46
CA ASP A 105 1.97 4.67 3.22
C ASP A 105 2.90 5.25 2.15
N LEU A 106 2.99 6.58 2.05
CA LEU A 106 3.90 7.24 1.12
C LEU A 106 5.36 7.00 1.48
N ASP A 107 5.71 7.06 2.76
CA ASP A 107 7.08 6.81 3.24
C ASP A 107 7.49 5.35 2.99
N GLU A 108 6.62 4.40 3.25
CA GLU A 108 6.86 2.97 2.98
C GLU A 108 7.00 2.70 1.47
N TRP A 109 6.16 3.33 0.67
CA TRP A 109 6.24 3.21 -0.79
C TRP A 109 7.54 3.85 -1.32
N ALA A 110 7.90 5.06 -0.87
CA ALA A 110 9.16 5.70 -1.22
C ALA A 110 10.37 4.81 -0.86
N ASN A 111 10.34 4.20 0.33
CA ASN A 111 11.38 3.26 0.75
C ASN A 111 11.45 2.03 -0.18
N ALA A 112 10.32 1.46 -0.58
CA ALA A 112 10.31 0.32 -1.49
C ALA A 112 10.92 0.68 -2.86
N VAL A 113 10.58 1.86 -3.40
CA VAL A 113 11.17 2.36 -4.66
C VAL A 113 12.67 2.64 -4.50
N ALA A 114 13.09 3.26 -3.39
CA ALA A 114 14.51 3.51 -3.10
C ALA A 114 15.32 2.20 -3.08
N ARG A 115 14.78 1.13 -2.51
CA ARG A 115 15.41 -0.20 -2.53
C ARG A 115 15.57 -0.73 -3.96
N CYS A 116 14.53 -0.59 -4.81
CA CYS A 116 14.62 -0.99 -6.21
C CYS A 116 15.70 -0.20 -6.96
N LEU A 117 15.75 1.12 -6.78
CA LEU A 117 16.76 1.97 -7.40
C LEU A 117 18.17 1.65 -6.91
N TYR A 118 18.32 1.38 -5.61
CA TYR A 118 19.59 0.97 -5.03
C TYR A 118 20.08 -0.37 -5.58
N MET A 119 19.17 -1.32 -5.83
CA MET A 119 19.46 -2.62 -6.45
C MET A 119 20.05 -2.47 -7.86
N VAL A 120 19.51 -1.55 -8.65
CA VAL A 120 20.01 -1.29 -10.02
C VAL A 120 21.23 -0.36 -10.06
N GLY A 121 21.77 0.01 -8.89
CA GLY A 121 23.04 0.70 -8.79
C GLY A 121 22.98 2.19 -8.50
N LEU A 122 21.78 2.81 -8.39
CA LEU A 122 21.64 4.22 -8.05
C LEU A 122 22.16 4.52 -6.63
N ARG A 123 22.89 5.61 -6.47
CA ARG A 123 23.52 6.03 -5.20
C ARG A 123 23.22 7.50 -4.89
N PRO A 124 23.36 7.93 -3.61
CA PRO A 124 23.31 9.35 -3.27
C PRO A 124 24.35 10.14 -4.11
N GLY A 125 23.89 11.22 -4.72
CA GLY A 125 24.72 12.03 -5.62
C GLY A 125 24.60 11.71 -7.12
N ASP A 126 23.97 10.56 -7.47
CA ASP A 126 23.67 10.27 -8.86
C ASP A 126 22.55 11.17 -9.40
N ILE A 127 22.61 11.47 -10.68
CA ILE A 127 21.56 12.25 -11.36
C ILE A 127 20.51 11.27 -11.90
N PHE A 128 19.27 11.42 -11.43
CA PHE A 128 18.15 10.64 -11.89
C PHE A 128 17.13 11.52 -12.62
N GLN A 129 16.83 11.18 -13.87
CA GLN A 129 15.79 11.86 -14.63
C GLN A 129 14.54 11.00 -14.70
N ASN A 130 13.42 11.57 -14.29
CA ASN A 130 12.12 10.96 -14.45
C ASN A 130 11.30 11.72 -15.49
N SER A 131 10.90 11.01 -16.55
CA SER A 131 10.10 11.55 -17.65
C SER A 131 8.63 11.09 -17.63
N SER A 132 8.18 10.52 -16.50
CA SER A 132 6.78 10.14 -16.33
C SER A 132 5.90 11.36 -16.08
N GLY A 133 4.68 11.35 -16.63
CA GLY A 133 3.69 12.40 -16.37
C GLY A 133 3.17 12.34 -14.94
N TYR A 134 2.94 13.52 -14.37
CA TYR A 134 2.33 13.68 -13.06
C TYR A 134 0.82 13.91 -13.23
N GLY A 135 0.00 13.23 -12.44
CA GLY A 135 -1.44 13.38 -12.47
C GLY A 135 -2.13 12.54 -11.39
N MET A 136 -3.44 12.61 -11.34
CA MET A 136 -4.26 11.91 -10.34
C MET A 136 -4.28 10.39 -10.52
N PHE A 137 -3.77 9.88 -11.66
CA PHE A 137 -3.75 8.45 -11.95
C PHE A 137 -2.60 7.71 -11.26
N THR A 138 -2.74 6.39 -11.12
CA THR A 138 -1.86 5.50 -10.34
C THR A 138 -0.39 5.49 -10.80
N ARG A 139 -0.07 6.00 -12.00
CA ARG A 139 1.30 6.19 -12.48
C ARG A 139 1.97 7.46 -11.94
N CYS A 140 1.27 8.22 -11.13
CA CYS A 140 1.81 9.43 -10.55
C CYS A 140 2.89 9.08 -9.54
N LEU A 141 4.05 9.66 -9.74
CA LEU A 141 5.23 9.34 -8.95
C LEU A 141 5.15 9.83 -7.52
N LEU A 142 5.69 8.99 -6.67
CA LEU A 142 5.96 9.22 -5.28
C LEU A 142 7.05 10.24 -4.98
N TYR A 143 7.84 10.60 -5.97
CA TYR A 143 8.87 11.60 -5.78
C TYR A 143 8.34 12.99 -6.10
N THR A 144 7.95 13.70 -5.09
CA THR A 144 8.04 15.16 -5.10
C THR A 144 9.50 15.53 -4.89
N SER A 145 10.35 15.38 -5.91
CA SER A 145 11.43 16.33 -6.03
C SER A 145 10.77 17.69 -6.22
N PRO A 146 11.04 18.70 -5.37
CA PRO A 146 10.56 20.03 -5.66
C PRO A 146 11.09 20.41 -7.04
N SER A 147 10.20 20.41 -8.03
CA SER A 147 10.52 20.95 -9.34
C SER A 147 10.74 22.45 -9.14
N PRO A 148 11.72 23.07 -9.79
CA PRO A 148 11.84 24.52 -9.80
C PRO A 148 10.56 25.25 -10.24
N ARG A 149 9.57 24.54 -10.81
CA ARG A 149 8.26 25.08 -11.17
C ARG A 149 7.23 25.06 -10.03
N ASP A 150 7.50 24.32 -8.95
CA ASP A 150 6.60 24.24 -7.78
C ASP A 150 6.96 25.29 -6.71
N ILE A 151 7.89 26.18 -7.00
CA ILE A 151 8.38 27.25 -6.11
C ILE A 151 7.88 28.65 -6.56
N SER A 152 6.90 28.71 -7.46
CA SER A 152 6.29 29.99 -7.88
C SER A 152 4.88 30.16 -7.35
#